data_3c4bc5b140e4f10fb6478240f71264f7
#
_entry.id   3c4bc5b140e4f10fb6478240f71264f7
#
_cell.length_a   1.000
_cell.length_b   1.000
_cell.length_c   1.000
_cell.angle_alpha   90.00
_cell.angle_beta   90.00
_cell.angle_gamma   90.00
#
_symmetry.space_group_name_H-M   'P 1'
#
loop_
_entity.id
_entity.type
_entity.pdbx_description
1 polymer ?
#
loop_
_entity_poly.entity_id
_entity_poly.type
_entity_poly.pdbx_seq_one_letter_code
_entity_poly.pdbx_strand_id
1 'polypeptide(L)'
;MSADTAVVRGAPAAGDETWIVACLCAQWCGICRAWHDAFRALAAEGLLPGARWLWVDIEQQADALGDFEPENFPVLAVQRGERLLYCATLPQQSANWRRMIEAVGALDEAQARRWAQTLGEHAPDLRVLRDDLPG
;
A
#
# COMPACT_ATOMS: atom_id res chain seq x y z
N MET A 1 18.67 -24.99 0.13
CA MET A 1 18.53 -24.51 -0.31
C MET A 1 18.04 -23.93 -0.60
N SER A 2 18.16 -24.17 -0.44
CA SER A 2 17.92 -23.56 -0.88
C SER A 2 17.41 -23.16 -1.22
N ALA A 3 17.47 -23.53 -1.23
CA ALA A 3 17.27 -23.09 -1.75
C ALA A 3 16.80 -22.86 -2.10
N ASP A 4 17.07 -23.12 -2.15
CA ASP A 4 16.81 -22.82 -2.59
C ASP A 4 16.22 -22.58 -2.89
N THR A 5 16.35 -22.90 -2.84
CA THR A 5 15.96 -22.69 -3.32
C THR A 5 15.23 -22.44 -3.74
N ALA A 6 15.19 -22.61 -3.73
CA ALA A 6 14.65 -22.36 -4.18
C ALA A 6 13.92 -22.08 -4.48
N VAL A 7 13.91 -22.00 -4.53
CA VAL A 7 13.28 -21.77 -4.88
C VAL A 7 12.48 -21.51 -5.22
N VAL A 8 12.31 -21.47 -5.24
CA VAL A 8 11.64 -21.28 -5.59
C VAL A 8 10.98 -20.98 -5.80
N ARG A 9 10.74 -20.92 -5.98
CA ARG A 9 10.30 -20.50 -6.21
C ARG A 9 9.31 -19.97 -6.48
N GLY A 10 8.87 -19.85 -6.84
CA GLY A 10 8.10 -19.32 -7.21
C GLY A 10 7.36 -18.44 -6.68
N ALA A 11 6.84 -18.62 -6.57
CA ALA A 11 6.10 -17.89 -6.13
C ALA A 11 6.54 -16.90 -5.57
N PRO A 12 6.09 -16.13 -5.49
CA PRO A 12 6.55 -15.13 -4.94
C PRO A 12 6.93 -15.64 -3.88
N ALA A 13 6.92 -16.32 -4.02
CA ALA A 13 7.53 -16.84 -3.28
C ALA A 13 7.87 -16.27 -2.09
N ALA A 14 8.14 -16.98 -1.27
CA ALA A 14 8.70 -16.59 -0.09
C ALA A 14 9.84 -15.78 -0.43
N GLY A 15 10.00 -14.72 0.01
CA GLY A 15 11.10 -13.88 -0.32
C GLY A 15 10.76 -12.74 -1.23
N ASP A 16 9.55 -12.69 -1.73
CA ASP A 16 9.13 -11.52 -2.44
C ASP A 16 8.93 -10.41 -1.43
N GLU A 17 9.80 -9.41 -1.49
CA GLU A 17 9.75 -8.28 -0.57
C GLU A 17 9.37 -7.00 -1.27
N THR A 18 8.65 -7.11 -2.37
CA THR A 18 8.24 -5.93 -3.12
C THR A 18 7.35 -5.04 -2.27
N TRP A 19 7.70 -3.77 -2.23
CA TRP A 19 6.88 -2.77 -1.56
C TRP A 19 5.74 -2.34 -2.46
N ILE A 20 4.55 -2.17 -1.88
CA ILE A 20 3.40 -1.61 -2.57
C ILE A 20 2.87 -0.47 -1.72
N VAL A 21 2.74 0.71 -2.32
CA VAL A 21 2.18 1.88 -1.65
C VAL A 21 0.92 2.26 -2.40
N ALA A 22 -0.21 2.26 -1.72
CA ALA A 22 -1.48 2.55 -2.35
C ALA A 22 -2.19 3.72 -1.69
N CYS A 23 -2.83 4.53 -2.51
CA CYS A 23 -3.75 5.55 -2.05
C CYS A 23 -5.14 5.07 -2.43
N LEU A 24 -5.99 4.83 -1.44
CA LEU A 24 -7.35 4.37 -1.68
C LEU A 24 -8.30 5.56 -1.60
N CYS A 25 -9.02 5.78 -2.67
CA CYS A 25 -9.89 6.94 -2.80
C CYS A 25 -11.17 6.59 -3.53
N ALA A 26 -12.09 7.54 -3.57
CA ALA A 26 -13.31 7.39 -4.36
C ALA A 26 -13.33 8.48 -5.41
N GLN A 27 -13.73 8.14 -6.62
CA GLN A 27 -13.72 9.07 -7.73
C GLN A 27 -14.61 10.30 -7.48
N TRP A 28 -15.70 10.10 -6.73
CA TRP A 28 -16.63 11.19 -6.43
C TRP A 28 -16.10 12.13 -5.35
N CYS A 29 -15.00 11.79 -4.70
CA CYS A 29 -14.48 12.58 -3.59
C CYS A 29 -13.57 13.69 -4.12
N GLY A 30 -13.93 14.94 -3.89
CA GLY A 30 -13.14 16.09 -4.36
C GLY A 30 -11.77 16.15 -3.71
N ILE A 31 -11.67 15.75 -2.43
CA ILE A 31 -10.39 15.72 -1.72
C ILE A 31 -9.45 14.76 -2.41
N CYS A 32 -9.96 13.60 -2.82
CA CYS A 32 -9.14 12.60 -3.51
C CYS A 32 -8.60 13.16 -4.82
N ARG A 33 -9.46 13.80 -5.60
CA ARG A 33 -9.01 14.35 -6.88
C ARG A 33 -7.94 15.42 -6.69
N ALA A 34 -8.08 16.23 -5.65
CA ALA A 34 -7.09 17.26 -5.35
C ALA A 34 -5.77 16.67 -4.89
N TRP A 35 -5.79 15.49 -4.28
CA TRP A 35 -4.60 14.83 -3.75
C TRP A 35 -3.80 14.09 -4.81
N HIS A 36 -4.41 13.80 -5.93
CA HIS A 36 -3.83 12.96 -6.99
C HIS A 36 -2.42 13.35 -7.40
N ASP A 37 -2.22 14.64 -7.72
CA ASP A 37 -0.90 15.08 -8.20
C ASP A 37 0.15 15.00 -7.11
N ALA A 38 -0.24 15.30 -5.86
CA ALA A 38 0.69 15.21 -4.74
C ALA A 38 1.11 13.77 -4.49
N PHE A 39 0.18 12.82 -4.62
CA PHE A 39 0.52 11.41 -4.46
C PHE A 39 1.51 10.96 -5.54
N ARG A 40 1.30 11.39 -6.79
CA ARG A 40 2.23 11.06 -7.86
C ARG A 40 3.60 11.68 -7.64
N ALA A 41 3.66 12.88 -7.08
CA ALA A 41 4.93 13.51 -6.76
C ALA A 41 5.68 12.73 -5.69
N LEU A 42 4.96 12.22 -4.68
CA LEU A 42 5.57 11.37 -3.65
C LEU A 42 6.15 10.09 -4.27
N ALA A 43 5.42 9.51 -5.21
CA ALA A 43 5.88 8.30 -5.88
C ALA A 43 7.21 8.51 -6.59
N ALA A 44 7.44 9.73 -7.08
CA ALA A 44 8.66 10.04 -7.81
C ALA A 44 9.86 10.27 -6.89
N GLU A 45 9.65 10.36 -5.57
CA GLU A 45 10.75 10.64 -4.64
C GLU A 45 11.62 9.43 -4.32
N GLY A 46 11.17 8.23 -4.65
CA GLY A 46 11.97 7.03 -4.41
C GLY A 46 12.07 6.65 -2.94
N LEU A 47 11.02 6.89 -2.16
CA LEU A 47 11.04 6.64 -0.71
C LEU A 47 11.24 5.17 -0.36
N LEU A 48 10.71 4.27 -1.18
CA LEU A 48 10.89 2.83 -0.99
C LEU A 48 11.38 2.24 -2.30
N PRO A 49 12.60 1.70 -2.34
CA PRO A 49 13.20 1.23 -3.59
C PRO A 49 12.36 0.14 -4.25
N GLY A 50 12.11 0.30 -5.54
CA GLY A 50 11.39 -0.69 -6.32
C GLY A 50 9.91 -0.80 -6.01
N ALA A 51 9.36 0.11 -5.24
CA ALA A 51 7.96 0.03 -4.84
C ALA A 51 7.02 0.26 -6.03
N ARG A 52 5.90 -0.45 -5.98
CA ARG A 52 4.78 -0.18 -6.87
C ARG A 52 3.89 0.85 -6.19
N TRP A 53 3.49 1.89 -6.93
CA TRP A 53 2.62 2.93 -6.39
C TRP A 53 1.28 2.87 -7.09
N LEU A 54 0.21 2.70 -6.32
CA LEU A 54 -1.13 2.47 -6.87
C LEU A 54 -2.09 3.53 -6.40
N TRP A 55 -2.79 4.14 -7.34
CA TRP A 55 -3.96 4.94 -7.03
C TRP A 55 -5.17 4.03 -7.22
N VAL A 56 -5.90 3.75 -6.16
CA VAL A 56 -6.96 2.77 -6.18
C VAL A 56 -8.31 3.44 -5.98
N ASP A 57 -9.20 3.31 -6.96
CA ASP A 57 -10.56 3.77 -6.83
C ASP A 57 -11.35 2.62 -6.20
N ILE A 58 -11.86 2.84 -4.99
CA ILE A 58 -12.49 1.76 -4.23
C ILE A 58 -13.75 1.22 -4.90
N GLU A 59 -14.41 2.01 -5.74
CA GLU A 59 -15.59 1.53 -6.43
C GLU A 59 -15.23 0.70 -7.65
N GLN A 60 -14.17 1.09 -8.35
CA GLN A 60 -13.69 0.34 -9.51
C GLN A 60 -13.16 -1.02 -9.10
N GLN A 61 -12.59 -1.13 -7.92
CA GLN A 61 -11.96 -2.36 -7.46
C GLN A 61 -12.65 -2.96 -6.26
N ALA A 62 -13.96 -2.71 -6.12
CA ALA A 62 -14.72 -3.19 -4.98
C ALA A 62 -14.61 -4.69 -4.79
N ASP A 63 -14.62 -5.46 -5.88
CA ASP A 63 -14.52 -6.92 -5.78
C ASP A 63 -13.20 -7.36 -5.17
N ALA A 64 -12.11 -6.71 -5.56
CA ALA A 64 -10.78 -7.06 -5.04
C ALA A 64 -10.61 -6.62 -3.60
N LEU A 65 -11.29 -5.55 -3.18
CA LEU A 65 -11.19 -5.07 -1.82
C LEU A 65 -12.02 -5.89 -0.83
N GLY A 66 -13.01 -6.61 -1.34
CA GLY A 66 -13.84 -7.47 -0.49
C GLY A 66 -14.60 -6.68 0.54
N ASP A 67 -14.41 -7.04 1.82
CA ASP A 67 -15.14 -6.41 2.92
C ASP A 67 -14.49 -5.13 3.43
N PHE A 68 -13.38 -4.70 2.83
CA PHE A 68 -12.72 -3.49 3.29
C PHE A 68 -13.50 -2.26 2.85
N GLU A 69 -13.93 -1.45 3.80
CA GLU A 69 -14.68 -0.22 3.52
C GLU A 69 -14.14 0.91 4.39
N PRO A 70 -13.33 1.81 3.80
CA PRO A 70 -12.84 2.94 4.58
C PRO A 70 -13.93 3.95 4.84
N GLU A 71 -13.90 4.55 6.02
CA GLU A 71 -14.90 5.56 6.39
C GLU A 71 -14.51 6.95 5.92
N ASN A 72 -13.24 7.18 5.73
CA ASN A 72 -12.73 8.49 5.31
C ASN A 72 -11.65 8.34 4.27
N PHE A 73 -11.36 9.41 3.55
CA PHE A 73 -10.38 9.44 2.47
C PHE A 73 -9.45 10.63 2.64
N PRO A 74 -8.25 10.61 2.08
CA PRO A 74 -7.65 9.46 1.39
C PRO A 74 -7.04 8.48 2.39
N VAL A 75 -6.93 7.22 2.00
CA VAL A 75 -6.33 6.17 2.82
C VAL A 75 -4.97 5.83 2.28
N LEU A 76 -3.97 5.80 3.15
CA LEU A 76 -2.64 5.29 2.79
C LEU A 76 -2.55 3.83 3.22
N ALA A 77 -2.13 2.96 2.31
CA ALA A 77 -1.87 1.57 2.62
C ALA A 77 -0.48 1.21 2.13
N VAL A 78 0.29 0.49 2.96
CA VAL A 78 1.65 0.10 2.62
C VAL A 78 1.81 -1.39 2.92
N GLN A 79 2.30 -2.14 1.94
CA GLN A 79 2.48 -3.58 2.05
C GLN A 79 3.86 -3.97 1.58
N ARG A 80 4.44 -4.96 2.24
CA ARG A 80 5.73 -5.53 1.82
C ARG A 80 5.52 -7.01 1.57
N GLY A 81 5.69 -7.44 0.31
CA GLY A 81 5.39 -8.80 -0.05
C GLY A 81 3.94 -9.14 0.27
N GLU A 82 3.73 -10.16 1.08
CA GLU A 82 2.37 -10.57 1.44
C GLU A 82 1.84 -9.92 2.72
N ARG A 83 2.64 -9.04 3.34
CA ARG A 83 2.29 -8.49 4.64
C ARG A 83 1.89 -7.02 4.56
N LEU A 84 0.62 -6.76 4.83
CA LEU A 84 0.15 -5.38 4.94
C LEU A 84 0.63 -4.81 6.27
N LEU A 85 1.26 -3.65 6.23
CA LEU A 85 1.87 -3.05 7.41
C LEU A 85 1.14 -1.81 7.91
N TYR A 86 0.47 -1.10 7.03
CA TYR A 86 -0.22 0.12 7.41
C TYR A 86 -1.43 0.32 6.51
N CYS A 87 -2.54 0.76 7.07
CA CYS A 87 -3.74 1.07 6.30
C CYS A 87 -4.62 1.98 7.14
N ALA A 88 -4.59 3.28 6.84
CA ALA A 88 -5.36 4.25 7.60
C ALA A 88 -5.52 5.55 6.83
N THR A 89 -6.57 6.29 7.18
CA THR A 89 -6.78 7.62 6.65
C THR A 89 -5.71 8.57 7.17
N LEU A 90 -5.12 9.35 6.28
CA LEU A 90 -4.19 10.41 6.65
C LEU A 90 -4.62 11.71 5.98
N PRO A 91 -4.42 12.84 6.66
CA PRO A 91 -4.66 14.13 6.01
C PRO A 91 -3.82 14.27 4.75
N GLN A 92 -4.34 15.00 3.77
CA GLN A 92 -3.68 15.18 2.49
C GLN A 92 -2.55 16.19 2.61
N GLN A 93 -1.49 15.80 3.30
CA GLN A 93 -0.30 16.62 3.48
C GLN A 93 0.90 15.75 3.15
N SER A 94 1.64 16.16 2.14
CA SER A 94 2.78 15.37 1.64
C SER A 94 3.78 15.02 2.74
N ALA A 95 4.06 15.95 3.64
CA ALA A 95 5.02 15.69 4.71
C ALA A 95 4.58 14.55 5.62
N ASN A 96 3.27 14.47 5.93
CA ASN A 96 2.77 13.40 6.79
C ASN A 96 2.84 12.04 6.08
N TRP A 97 2.50 12.00 4.80
CA TRP A 97 2.57 10.77 4.03
C TRP A 97 4.01 10.32 3.87
N ARG A 98 4.91 11.27 3.58
CA ARG A 98 6.33 10.93 3.44
C ARG A 98 6.88 10.33 4.72
N ARG A 99 6.60 10.98 5.86
CA ARG A 99 7.07 10.49 7.15
C ARG A 99 6.54 9.10 7.48
N MET A 100 5.25 8.87 7.20
CA MET A 100 4.68 7.56 7.49
C MET A 100 5.27 6.48 6.60
N ILE A 101 5.43 6.77 5.30
CA ILE A 101 6.01 5.80 4.38
C ILE A 101 7.44 5.47 4.79
N GLU A 102 8.21 6.49 5.17
CA GLU A 102 9.58 6.26 5.63
C GLU A 102 9.61 5.45 6.93
N ALA A 103 8.67 5.73 7.83
CA ALA A 103 8.61 4.99 9.10
C ALA A 103 8.30 3.52 8.86
N VAL A 104 7.37 3.22 7.95
CA VAL A 104 7.05 1.84 7.60
C VAL A 104 8.28 1.16 6.99
N GLY A 105 8.99 1.87 6.13
CA GLY A 105 10.18 1.32 5.48
C GLY A 105 11.32 1.02 6.44
N ALA A 106 11.31 1.66 7.61
CA ALA A 106 12.38 1.49 8.61
C ALA A 106 12.05 0.42 9.66
N LEU A 107 10.86 -0.20 9.59
CA LEU A 107 10.50 -1.22 10.58
C LEU A 107 11.40 -2.44 10.49
N ASP A 108 11.84 -2.93 11.67
CA ASP A 108 12.53 -4.22 11.68
C ASP A 108 11.48 -5.34 11.67
N GLU A 109 11.93 -6.58 11.64
CA GLU A 109 11.02 -7.72 11.50
C GLU A 109 10.02 -7.81 12.67
N ALA A 110 10.49 -7.58 13.89
CA ALA A 110 9.62 -7.65 15.06
C ALA A 110 8.58 -6.54 15.04
N GLN A 111 8.99 -5.33 14.67
CA GLN A 111 8.07 -4.21 14.55
C GLN A 111 7.06 -4.43 13.43
N ALA A 112 7.54 -4.93 12.29
CA ALA A 112 6.66 -5.18 11.16
C ALA A 112 5.58 -6.19 11.54
N ARG A 113 5.95 -7.23 12.27
CA ARG A 113 4.99 -8.22 12.72
C ARG A 113 3.93 -7.61 13.63
N ARG A 114 4.36 -6.76 14.56
CA ARG A 114 3.43 -6.10 15.47
C ARG A 114 2.48 -5.17 14.73
N TRP A 115 2.99 -4.40 13.78
CA TRP A 115 2.15 -3.49 13.01
C TRP A 115 1.11 -4.26 12.21
N ALA A 116 1.53 -5.34 11.55
CA ALA A 116 0.61 -6.15 10.76
C ALA A 116 -0.50 -6.75 11.63
N GLN A 117 -0.18 -7.13 12.86
CA GLN A 117 -1.16 -7.73 13.76
C GLN A 117 -2.23 -6.76 14.23
N THR A 118 -1.99 -5.46 14.15
CA THR A 118 -2.98 -4.47 14.57
C THR A 118 -4.06 -4.23 13.51
N LEU A 119 -3.86 -4.74 12.30
CA LEU A 119 -4.81 -4.53 11.21
C LEU A 119 -5.93 -5.57 11.29
N GLY A 120 -7.14 -5.15 10.93
CA GLY A 120 -8.29 -6.04 11.04
C GLY A 120 -8.30 -7.12 9.97
N GLU A 121 -9.23 -8.07 10.15
CA GLU A 121 -9.36 -9.20 9.23
C GLU A 121 -9.76 -8.76 7.83
N HIS A 122 -10.40 -7.61 7.73
CA HIS A 122 -10.91 -7.12 6.45
C HIS A 122 -9.93 -6.21 5.72
N ALA A 123 -8.70 -6.11 6.23
CA ALA A 123 -7.69 -5.28 5.59
C ALA A 123 -7.36 -5.86 4.21
N PRO A 124 -7.11 -5.01 3.22
CA PRO A 124 -6.92 -5.49 1.85
C PRO A 124 -5.55 -6.10 1.63
N ASP A 125 -5.45 -6.92 0.58
CA ASP A 125 -4.16 -7.40 0.08
C ASP A 125 -3.85 -6.55 -1.16
N LEU A 126 -2.84 -5.71 -1.05
CA LEU A 126 -2.55 -4.76 -2.13
C LEU A 126 -2.02 -5.44 -3.40
N ARG A 127 -1.57 -6.69 -3.28
CA ARG A 127 -1.04 -7.41 -4.45
C ARG A 127 -2.11 -7.67 -5.51
N VAL A 128 -3.38 -7.71 -5.11
CA VAL A 128 -4.47 -7.96 -6.06
C VAL A 128 -5.04 -6.69 -6.66
N LEU A 129 -4.52 -5.55 -6.26
CA LEU A 129 -5.03 -4.26 -6.72
C LEU A 129 -4.20 -3.74 -7.89
N ARG A 130 -4.80 -2.85 -8.67
CA ARG A 130 -4.13 -2.25 -9.82
C ARG A 130 -4.16 -0.73 -9.68
N ASP A 131 -3.32 -0.09 -10.47
CA ASP A 131 -3.26 1.38 -10.52
C ASP A 131 -4.36 1.86 -11.47
N ASP A 132 -5.31 2.62 -10.93
CA ASP A 132 -6.44 3.14 -11.70
C ASP A 132 -6.15 4.45 -12.41
N LEU A 133 -4.99 5.03 -12.15
CA LEU A 133 -4.66 6.28 -12.81
C LEU A 133 -4.21 6.05 -14.22
N PRO A 134 -4.72 6.84 -15.13
CA PRO A 134 -4.20 6.78 -16.46
C PRO A 134 -2.77 7.28 -16.41
N GLY A 135 -1.97 6.57 -17.01
CA GLY A 135 -0.59 6.75 -17.32
C GLY A 135 0.28 7.68 -16.61
#